data_3cba87515074bdceb86be7c782ccadb9
#
_entry.id   3cba87515074bdceb86be7c782ccadb9
#
_cell.length_a   1.000
_cell.length_b   1.000
_cell.length_c   1.000
_cell.angle_alpha   90.00
_cell.angle_beta   90.00
_cell.angle_gamma   90.00
#
_symmetry.space_group_name_H-M   'P 1'
#
loop_
_entity.id
_entity.type
_entity.pdbx_description
1 polymer ?
#
loop_
_entity_poly.entity_id
_entity_poly.type
_entity_poly.pdbx_seq_one_letter_code
_entity_poly.pdbx_strand_id
1 'polypeptide(L)'
;MANTLAKALAQRSSKRWKFVDFLGPAGRESAGIVDIVAIRKSGGKPNHPAHPQLKSLDLFDITLIQVKGGSAPKPTEEDIDRLKAVKDVYRAKAIVLFQWRKGVASGFYLLNEVTHAWVQTPSKALFGS
;
A
#
# COMPACT_ATOMS: atom_id res chain seq x y z
N MET A 1 8.00 -1.67 14.63
CA MET A 1 8.27 -3.09 14.37
C MET A 1 7.39 -3.69 13.28
N ALA A 2 6.09 -3.51 13.33
CA ALA A 2 5.20 -4.04 12.29
C ALA A 2 5.49 -3.46 10.90
N ASN A 3 5.82 -2.17 10.81
CA ASN A 3 6.20 -1.56 9.54
C ASN A 3 7.49 -2.17 8.98
N THR A 4 8.48 -2.43 9.82
CA THR A 4 9.73 -3.06 9.40
C THR A 4 9.47 -4.46 8.87
N LEU A 5 8.62 -5.26 9.55
CA LEU A 5 8.28 -6.60 9.11
C LEU A 5 7.52 -6.56 7.79
N ALA A 6 6.54 -5.65 7.65
CA ALA A 6 5.77 -5.50 6.42
C ALA A 6 6.68 -5.18 5.24
N LYS A 7 7.61 -4.23 5.40
CA LYS A 7 8.57 -3.87 4.36
C LYS A 7 9.48 -5.04 4.00
N ALA A 8 9.97 -5.76 5.00
CA ALA A 8 10.86 -6.90 4.76
C ALA A 8 10.16 -7.99 3.95
N LEU A 9 8.92 -8.33 4.31
CA LEU A 9 8.16 -9.36 3.61
C LEU A 9 7.79 -8.93 2.19
N ALA A 10 7.39 -7.68 2.02
CA ALA A 10 7.07 -7.15 0.69
C ALA A 10 8.32 -7.10 -0.20
N GLN A 11 9.45 -6.68 0.36
CA GLN A 11 10.70 -6.54 -0.37
C GLN A 11 11.22 -7.89 -0.87
N ARG A 12 10.97 -8.97 -0.16
CA ARG A 12 11.37 -10.32 -0.59
C ARG A 12 10.75 -10.71 -1.92
N SER A 13 9.54 -10.23 -2.19
CA SER A 13 8.81 -10.57 -3.41
C SER A 13 9.01 -9.54 -4.52
N SER A 14 9.66 -8.43 -4.22
CA SER A 14 9.72 -7.29 -5.13
C SER A 14 11.13 -6.98 -5.58
N LYS A 15 11.28 -6.67 -6.87
CA LYS A 15 12.52 -6.14 -7.43
C LYS A 15 12.38 -4.67 -7.85
N ARG A 16 11.17 -4.23 -8.08
CA ARG A 16 10.90 -2.90 -8.68
C ARG A 16 10.29 -1.90 -7.69
N TRP A 17 9.57 -2.39 -6.69
CA TRP A 17 8.89 -1.53 -5.74
C TRP A 17 9.86 -0.98 -4.70
N LYS A 18 9.70 0.30 -4.36
CA LYS A 18 10.34 0.93 -3.22
C LYS A 18 9.30 1.14 -2.14
N PHE A 19 9.66 0.87 -0.90
CA PHE A 19 8.75 0.97 0.24
C PHE A 19 9.22 2.07 1.17
N VAL A 20 8.36 3.07 1.39
CA VAL A 20 8.68 4.25 2.16
C VAL A 20 7.77 4.35 3.36
N ASP A 21 8.36 4.45 4.56
CA ASP A 21 7.61 4.70 5.78
C ASP A 21 7.15 6.14 5.85
N PHE A 22 5.90 6.35 6.25
CA PHE A 22 5.37 7.67 6.58
C PHE A 22 5.11 7.74 8.08
N LEU A 23 6.14 8.15 8.80
CA LEU A 23 6.05 8.35 10.24
C LEU A 23 5.55 9.77 10.51
N GLY A 24 4.82 9.92 11.62
CA GLY A 24 4.35 11.22 12.03
C GLY A 24 5.46 12.13 12.56
N PRO A 25 5.13 13.37 12.93
CA PRO A 25 6.10 14.27 13.55
C PRO A 25 6.78 13.62 14.75
N ALA A 26 8.05 13.88 14.96
CA ALA A 26 8.86 13.30 16.03
C ALA A 26 9.11 11.79 15.89
N GLY A 27 8.94 11.21 14.69
CA GLY A 27 9.24 9.81 14.45
C GLY A 27 8.27 8.83 15.07
N ARG A 28 7.10 9.30 15.52
CA ARG A 28 6.06 8.45 16.08
C ARG A 28 5.07 8.02 15.00
N GLU A 29 4.30 6.97 15.31
CA GLU A 29 3.20 6.58 14.46
C GLU A 29 2.26 7.77 14.27
N SER A 30 1.95 8.07 13.02
CA SER A 30 1.19 9.26 12.68
C SER A 30 -0.32 9.02 12.84
N ALA A 31 -1.07 10.09 13.01
CA ALA A 31 -2.52 10.05 12.92
C ALA A 31 -2.98 9.81 11.48
N GLY A 32 -2.07 9.72 10.54
CA GLY A 32 -2.39 9.41 9.15
C GLY A 32 -2.83 7.98 8.98
N ILE A 33 -3.65 7.76 7.97
CA ILE A 33 -4.22 6.43 7.70
C ILE A 33 -3.26 5.51 6.95
N VAL A 34 -2.24 6.08 6.28
CA VAL A 34 -1.28 5.32 5.48
C VAL A 34 0.04 5.23 6.24
N ASP A 35 0.53 4.02 6.44
CA ASP A 35 1.78 3.77 7.17
C ASP A 35 2.98 3.62 6.25
N ILE A 36 2.78 2.99 5.09
CA ILE A 36 3.83 2.75 4.11
C ILE A 36 3.28 3.07 2.73
N VAL A 37 4.09 3.70 1.90
CA VAL A 37 3.77 3.85 0.47
C VAL A 37 4.75 3.01 -0.34
N ALA A 38 4.21 2.16 -1.19
CA ALA A 38 4.99 1.42 -2.16
C ALA A 38 4.93 2.16 -3.50
N ILE A 39 6.09 2.40 -4.11
CA ILE A 39 6.19 3.16 -5.35
C ILE A 39 7.08 2.39 -6.32
N ARG A 40 6.65 2.34 -7.58
CA ARG A 40 7.51 1.85 -8.68
C ARG A 40 7.25 2.69 -9.93
N LYS A 41 8.21 2.71 -10.83
CA LYS A 41 7.97 3.30 -12.16
C LYS A 41 7.01 2.41 -12.94
N SER A 42 6.01 3.02 -13.54
CA SER A 42 5.09 2.30 -14.40
C SER A 42 5.79 1.91 -15.69
N GLY A 43 5.73 0.62 -16.05
CA GLY A 43 6.34 0.13 -17.30
C GLY A 43 5.49 0.39 -18.52
N GLY A 44 4.26 0.90 -18.35
CA GLY A 44 3.37 1.16 -19.46
C GLY A 44 3.70 2.44 -20.21
N LYS A 45 3.30 2.50 -21.47
CA LYS A 45 3.43 3.71 -22.26
C LYS A 45 2.29 4.66 -21.89
N PRO A 46 2.58 5.88 -21.39
CA PRO A 46 1.52 6.80 -21.05
C PRO A 46 0.73 7.22 -22.30
N ASN A 47 -0.58 7.25 -22.14
CA ASN A 47 -1.46 7.78 -23.17
C ASN A 47 -2.34 8.83 -22.50
N HIS A 48 -1.76 9.99 -22.27
CA HIS A 48 -2.42 11.07 -21.56
C HIS A 48 -2.69 12.22 -22.54
N PRO A 49 -3.95 12.48 -22.92
CA PRO A 49 -4.24 13.48 -23.93
C PRO A 49 -3.83 14.90 -23.55
N ALA A 50 -3.84 15.23 -22.24
CA ALA A 50 -3.40 16.55 -21.76
C ALA A 50 -1.88 16.70 -21.69
N HIS A 51 -1.15 15.58 -21.72
CA HIS A 51 0.32 15.57 -21.58
C HIS A 51 0.95 14.57 -22.54
N PRO A 52 0.90 14.86 -23.86
CA PRO A 52 1.41 13.92 -24.86
C PRO A 52 2.93 13.75 -24.84
N GLN A 53 3.65 14.64 -24.15
CA GLN A 53 5.11 14.57 -24.03
C GLN A 53 5.59 13.47 -23.06
N LEU A 54 4.69 12.85 -22.30
CA LEU A 54 5.07 11.80 -21.35
C LEU A 54 5.58 10.55 -22.07
N LYS A 55 6.63 9.98 -21.52
CA LYS A 55 7.28 8.78 -22.05
C LYS A 55 7.11 7.63 -21.06
N SER A 56 7.42 6.42 -21.51
CA SER A 56 7.49 5.23 -20.64
C SER A 56 8.39 5.53 -19.45
N LEU A 57 7.99 5.06 -18.27
CA LEU A 57 8.66 5.25 -17.00
C LEU A 57 8.56 6.67 -16.42
N ASP A 58 7.82 7.57 -17.04
CA ASP A 58 7.57 8.89 -16.46
C ASP A 58 6.47 8.87 -15.39
N LEU A 59 5.61 7.85 -15.41
CA LEU A 59 4.55 7.69 -14.42
C LEU A 59 4.93 6.67 -13.36
N PHE A 60 4.26 6.78 -12.20
CA PHE A 60 4.49 5.87 -11.10
C PHE A 60 3.23 5.09 -10.78
N ASP A 61 3.41 3.83 -10.36
CA ASP A 61 2.36 3.09 -9.67
C ASP A 61 2.58 3.29 -8.18
N ILE A 62 1.51 3.58 -7.45
CA ILE A 62 1.54 3.79 -6.01
C ILE A 62 0.57 2.82 -5.36
N THR A 63 1.02 2.11 -4.34
CA THR A 63 0.17 1.27 -3.50
C THR A 63 0.24 1.80 -2.07
N LEU A 64 -0.93 2.03 -1.47
CA LEU A 64 -1.03 2.49 -0.09
C LEU A 64 -1.09 1.28 0.83
N ILE A 65 -0.29 1.28 1.88
CA ILE A 65 -0.24 0.16 2.83
C ILE A 65 -0.56 0.68 4.22
N GLN A 66 -1.59 0.11 4.83
CA GLN A 66 -1.88 0.30 6.25
C GLN A 66 -1.36 -0.92 7.01
N VAL A 67 -0.73 -0.68 8.16
CA VAL A 67 -0.16 -1.74 8.97
C VAL A 67 -0.93 -1.83 10.28
N LYS A 68 -1.40 -3.03 10.59
CA LYS A 68 -2.04 -3.33 11.88
C LYS A 68 -1.28 -4.46 12.55
N GLY A 69 -0.86 -4.24 13.80
CA GLY A 69 -0.10 -5.23 14.55
C GLY A 69 -0.73 -5.55 15.89
N GLY A 70 -0.30 -6.66 16.48
CA GLY A 70 -0.77 -7.11 17.79
C GLY A 70 -2.25 -7.40 17.81
N SER A 71 -2.97 -6.81 18.76
CA SER A 71 -4.41 -6.98 18.93
C SER A 71 -5.24 -5.90 18.23
N ALA A 72 -4.62 -5.06 17.40
CA ALA A 72 -5.34 -3.99 16.71
C ALA A 72 -6.45 -4.56 15.82
N PRO A 73 -7.66 -4.00 15.84
CA PRO A 73 -8.74 -4.46 14.99
C PRO A 73 -8.48 -4.12 13.53
N LYS A 74 -9.18 -4.80 12.63
CA LYS A 74 -9.16 -4.44 11.21
C LYS A 74 -9.69 -3.02 11.03
N PRO A 75 -9.31 -2.35 9.91
CA PRO A 75 -9.81 -1.01 9.62
C PRO A 75 -11.34 -0.97 9.61
N THR A 76 -11.89 0.10 10.17
CA THR A 76 -13.33 0.35 10.16
C THR A 76 -13.78 0.85 8.79
N GLU A 77 -15.10 0.94 8.59
CA GLU A 77 -15.64 1.54 7.37
C GLU A 77 -15.17 2.99 7.20
N GLU A 78 -15.08 3.72 8.30
CA GLU A 78 -14.56 5.10 8.29
C GLU A 78 -13.10 5.12 7.83
N ASP A 79 -12.29 4.19 8.33
CA ASP A 79 -10.90 4.05 7.90
C ASP A 79 -10.80 3.73 6.42
N ILE A 80 -11.66 2.84 5.93
CA ILE A 80 -11.69 2.47 4.52
C ILE A 80 -12.06 3.68 3.66
N ASP A 81 -13.02 4.48 4.09
CA ASP A 81 -13.40 5.69 3.37
C ASP A 81 -12.24 6.69 3.30
N ARG A 82 -11.48 6.84 4.39
CA ARG A 82 -10.28 7.67 4.41
C ARG A 82 -9.21 7.14 3.45
N LEU A 83 -8.98 5.84 3.45
CA LEU A 83 -8.01 5.21 2.55
C LEU A 83 -8.40 5.41 1.09
N LYS A 84 -9.67 5.25 0.77
CA LYS A 84 -10.17 5.47 -0.59
C LYS A 84 -10.02 6.93 -1.03
N ALA A 85 -10.26 7.87 -0.11
CA ALA A 85 -10.07 9.29 -0.38
C ALA A 85 -8.59 9.61 -0.67
N VAL A 86 -7.68 9.07 0.12
CA VAL A 86 -6.24 9.25 -0.11
C VAL A 86 -5.82 8.63 -1.44
N LYS A 87 -6.30 7.42 -1.73
CA LYS A 87 -6.03 6.75 -2.99
C LYS A 87 -6.47 7.60 -4.18
N ASP A 88 -7.64 8.20 -4.07
CA ASP A 88 -8.20 9.02 -5.15
C ASP A 88 -7.38 10.29 -5.39
N VAL A 89 -7.00 10.98 -4.31
CA VAL A 89 -6.19 12.22 -4.39
C VAL A 89 -4.83 11.96 -5.04
N TYR A 90 -4.16 10.88 -4.66
CA TYR A 90 -2.83 10.56 -5.16
C TYR A 90 -2.83 9.58 -6.32
N ARG A 91 -4.01 9.16 -6.77
CA ARG A 91 -4.18 8.23 -7.88
C ARG A 91 -3.40 6.93 -7.65
N ALA A 92 -3.48 6.42 -6.43
CA ALA A 92 -2.85 5.16 -6.10
C ALA A 92 -3.56 4.01 -6.81
N LYS A 93 -2.80 2.96 -7.08
CA LYS A 93 -3.29 1.77 -7.79
C LYS A 93 -4.12 0.86 -6.89
N ALA A 94 -3.74 0.74 -5.62
CA ALA A 94 -4.33 -0.23 -4.72
C ALA A 94 -4.18 0.19 -3.27
N ILE A 95 -5.01 -0.39 -2.43
CA ILE A 95 -4.97 -0.25 -0.98
C ILE A 95 -4.72 -1.62 -0.39
N VAL A 96 -3.69 -1.75 0.44
CA VAL A 96 -3.25 -3.01 1.02
C VAL A 96 -3.21 -2.87 2.53
N LEU A 97 -3.64 -3.92 3.24
CA LEU A 97 -3.48 -4.05 4.67
C LEU A 97 -2.42 -5.11 4.94
N PHE A 98 -1.43 -4.78 5.76
CA PHE A 98 -0.56 -5.78 6.36
C PHE A 98 -1.00 -6.00 7.78
N GLN A 99 -1.31 -7.24 8.14
CA GLN A 99 -1.74 -7.59 9.49
C GLN A 99 -0.75 -8.57 10.11
N TRP A 100 -0.25 -8.21 11.29
CA TRP A 100 0.62 -9.06 12.09
C TRP A 100 -0.04 -9.34 13.44
N ARG A 101 -0.08 -10.61 13.81
CA ARG A 101 -0.55 -11.03 15.14
C ARG A 101 0.39 -12.06 15.70
N LYS A 102 0.65 -11.96 17.00
CA LYS A 102 1.49 -12.94 17.70
C LYS A 102 0.84 -14.33 17.61
N GLY A 103 1.63 -15.31 17.21
CA GLY A 103 1.18 -16.70 17.11
C GLY A 103 0.37 -17.01 15.84
N VAL A 104 0.18 -16.03 14.95
CA VAL A 104 -0.53 -16.22 13.69
C VAL A 104 0.36 -15.73 12.56
N ALA A 105 0.28 -16.38 11.42
CA ALA A 105 1.05 -15.96 10.25
C ALA A 105 0.66 -14.54 9.83
N SER A 106 1.66 -13.71 9.57
CA SER A 106 1.46 -12.37 9.03
C SER A 106 1.01 -12.45 7.57
N GLY A 107 0.20 -11.50 7.13
CA GLY A 107 -0.27 -11.54 5.77
C GLY A 107 -0.68 -10.18 5.22
N PHE A 108 -0.74 -10.14 3.91
CA PHE A 108 -1.23 -8.99 3.16
C PHE A 108 -2.65 -9.24 2.68
N TYR A 109 -3.44 -8.18 2.69
CA TYR A 109 -4.84 -8.20 2.25
C TYR A 109 -5.06 -7.06 1.29
N LEU A 110 -5.63 -7.36 0.13
CA LEU A 110 -6.00 -6.35 -0.85
C LEU A 110 -7.44 -5.91 -0.60
N LEU A 111 -7.68 -4.61 -0.59
CA LEU A 111 -9.03 -4.09 -0.43
C LEU A 111 -9.82 -4.23 -1.73
N ASN A 112 -10.99 -4.87 -1.63
CA ASN A 112 -11.99 -4.78 -2.68
C ASN A 112 -12.80 -3.50 -2.42
N GLU A 113 -12.62 -2.49 -3.27
CA GLU A 113 -13.20 -1.16 -3.02
C GLU A 113 -14.72 -1.11 -3.25
N VAL A 114 -15.28 -2.11 -3.88
CA VAL A 114 -16.73 -2.20 -4.09
C VAL A 114 -17.42 -2.80 -2.87
N THR A 115 -16.91 -3.93 -2.37
CA THR A 115 -17.52 -4.64 -1.25
C THR A 115 -16.93 -4.25 0.10
N HIS A 116 -15.81 -3.52 0.12
CA HIS A 116 -15.01 -3.20 1.30
C HIS A 116 -14.44 -4.42 2.02
N ALA A 117 -14.36 -5.55 1.31
CA ALA A 117 -13.76 -6.76 1.86
C ALA A 117 -12.25 -6.74 1.68
N TRP A 118 -11.54 -7.22 2.70
CA TRP A 118 -10.11 -7.43 2.66
C TRP A 118 -9.84 -8.87 2.20
N VAL A 119 -9.21 -9.01 1.03
CA VAL A 119 -8.95 -10.31 0.42
C VAL A 119 -7.49 -10.67 0.63
N GLN A 120 -7.24 -11.77 1.32
CA GLN A 120 -5.86 -12.23 1.54
C GLN A 120 -5.18 -12.48 0.19
N THR A 121 -4.02 -11.86 0.02
CA THR A 121 -3.31 -11.87 -1.26
C THR A 121 -1.82 -12.05 -0.99
N PRO A 122 -1.16 -13.02 -1.67
CA PRO A 122 0.28 -13.20 -1.46
C PRO A 122 1.07 -11.96 -1.87
N SER A 123 2.15 -11.69 -1.15
CA SER A 123 2.99 -10.52 -1.46
C SER A 123 3.56 -10.60 -2.87
N LYS A 124 3.81 -11.80 -3.38
CA LYS A 124 4.28 -12.00 -4.75
C LYS A 124 3.25 -11.49 -5.77
N ALA A 125 1.96 -11.70 -5.50
CA ALA A 125 0.90 -11.21 -6.39
C ALA A 125 0.80 -9.69 -6.36
N LEU A 126 1.07 -9.08 -5.19
CA LEU A 126 0.99 -7.63 -5.03
C LEU A 126 2.22 -6.91 -5.56
N PHE A 127 3.40 -7.45 -5.32
CA PHE A 127 4.67 -6.74 -5.52
C PHE A 127 5.67 -7.50 -6.40
N GLY A 128 5.32 -8.66 -6.88
CA GLY A 128 6.27 -9.56 -7.57
C GLY A 128 6.47 -9.29 -9.06
N SER A 129 5.78 -8.33 -9.62
CA SER A 129 5.92 -8.02 -11.05
C SER A 129 6.62 -6.70 -11.30
#